data_c6daf747cc38c7ccdcea014c881dbd00
#
_entry.id   c6daf747cc38c7ccdcea014c881dbd00
#
_cell.length_a   1.000
_cell.length_b   1.000
_cell.length_c   1.000
_cell.angle_alpha   90.00
_cell.angle_beta   90.00
_cell.angle_gamma   90.00
#
_symmetry.space_group_name_H-M   'P 1'
#
loop_
_entity.id
_entity.type
_entity.pdbx_description
1 polymer ?
#
loop_
_entity_poly.entity_id
_entity_poly.type
_entity_poly.pdbx_seq_one_letter_code
_entity_poly.pdbx_strand_id
1 'polypeptide(L)'
;MDQNLESKGRVCVTGASGFLASWLIKRLLLSGYHVTGTVRDPGNQKKLAHLWRLEGAKERLRLVKADLVEKGSFDDAILGCHGVFHSASPVLKPSSDPKAYQCTQIEYCGVLCFATQKEILDPAIKGTLNVLRSCKKNPSLRRVVLTSSTSAVRVRAGDDFDPNIPLDESSWSSVELCEKLQIWYPLSKILAEKAAWEFCKANGIDLVSVLPTFVIGPSLPPDLCSTASDILGLLKGETEKFNWHGRMGYVHIDDVALCHILVYEHESAHGRYICNSTVLDNNELASLLCTRYPSLPIPERFEELERPHYDLSTSKLKSLGFKFKTIQEMFDDCIASLVERGHLSPL
;
A
#
# COMPACT_ATOMS: atom_id res chain seq x y z
N MET A 1 -6.70 29.41 -19.38
CA MET A 1 -7.86 28.71 -19.96
C MET A 1 -8.31 27.69 -18.91
N ASP A 2 -9.26 28.10 -18.07
CA ASP A 2 -9.87 27.17 -17.10
C ASP A 2 -10.74 26.20 -17.89
N GLN A 3 -10.21 25.01 -18.13
CA GLN A 3 -11.08 23.89 -18.51
C GLN A 3 -11.90 23.57 -17.24
N ASN A 4 -13.17 23.93 -17.23
CA ASN A 4 -14.16 23.43 -16.29
C ASN A 4 -14.14 21.89 -16.41
N LEU A 5 -13.31 21.23 -15.61
CA LEU A 5 -13.37 19.78 -15.45
C LEU A 5 -14.75 19.45 -14.87
N GLU A 6 -15.61 18.83 -15.67
CA GLU A 6 -16.89 18.31 -15.16
C GLU A 6 -16.61 17.44 -13.94
N SER A 7 -17.35 17.67 -12.85
CA SER A 7 -17.18 16.94 -11.61
C SER A 7 -17.47 15.44 -11.82
N LYS A 8 -16.48 14.59 -11.65
CA LYS A 8 -16.64 13.11 -11.70
C LYS A 8 -17.38 12.53 -10.48
N GLY A 9 -17.82 13.38 -9.56
CA GLY A 9 -18.53 12.95 -8.36
C GLY A 9 -17.67 13.01 -7.10
N ARG A 10 -18.22 12.50 -5.99
CA ARG A 10 -17.61 12.57 -4.66
C ARG A 10 -17.12 11.19 -4.22
N VAL A 11 -15.88 11.14 -3.70
CA VAL A 11 -15.27 9.90 -3.16
C VAL A 11 -14.65 10.15 -1.79
N CYS A 12 -14.57 9.11 -0.98
CA CYS A 12 -13.88 9.14 0.32
C CYS A 12 -12.57 8.34 0.24
N VAL A 13 -11.47 8.90 0.78
CA VAL A 13 -10.19 8.22 0.94
C VAL A 13 -9.85 8.16 2.42
N THR A 14 -9.72 6.96 2.97
CA THR A 14 -9.38 6.81 4.38
C THR A 14 -7.87 6.89 4.59
N GLY A 15 -7.44 7.51 5.72
CA GLY A 15 -6.03 7.67 6.06
C GLY A 15 -5.28 8.66 5.16
N ALA A 16 -5.92 9.77 4.80
CA ALA A 16 -5.49 10.75 3.82
C ALA A 16 -4.05 11.25 3.95
N SER A 17 -3.51 11.34 5.18
CA SER A 17 -2.13 11.79 5.43
C SER A 17 -1.06 10.72 5.19
N GLY A 18 -1.45 9.48 4.83
CA GLY A 18 -0.52 8.37 4.56
C GLY A 18 0.13 8.46 3.18
N PHE A 19 1.20 7.70 2.97
CA PHE A 19 1.99 7.69 1.74
C PHE A 19 1.14 7.40 0.50
N LEU A 20 0.48 6.24 0.44
CA LEU A 20 -0.38 5.88 -0.69
C LEU A 20 -1.62 6.77 -0.78
N ALA A 21 -2.30 7.00 0.36
CA ALA A 21 -3.55 7.75 0.36
C ALA A 21 -3.37 9.19 -0.14
N SER A 22 -2.29 9.88 0.25
CA SER A 22 -2.02 11.23 -0.23
C SER A 22 -1.74 11.28 -1.75
N TRP A 23 -1.05 10.27 -2.28
CA TRP A 23 -0.82 10.15 -3.71
C TRP A 23 -2.10 9.82 -4.49
N LEU A 24 -2.93 8.95 -3.95
CA LEU A 24 -4.25 8.65 -4.51
C LEU A 24 -5.15 9.91 -4.54
N ILE A 25 -5.16 10.69 -3.44
CA ILE A 25 -5.88 11.98 -3.39
C ILE A 25 -5.37 12.92 -4.50
N LYS A 26 -4.04 13.04 -4.68
CA LYS A 26 -3.46 13.83 -5.77
C LYS A 26 -4.05 13.41 -7.12
N ARG A 27 -4.06 12.11 -7.42
CA ARG A 27 -4.57 11.60 -8.69
C ARG A 27 -6.08 11.79 -8.85
N LEU A 28 -6.86 11.58 -7.79
CA LEU A 28 -8.31 11.81 -7.80
C LEU A 28 -8.66 13.29 -8.04
N LEU A 29 -7.94 14.22 -7.39
CA LEU A 29 -8.15 15.65 -7.61
C LEU A 29 -7.82 16.05 -9.06
N LEU A 30 -6.70 15.57 -9.61
CA LEU A 30 -6.31 15.79 -11.01
C LEU A 30 -7.33 15.18 -11.99
N SER A 31 -8.01 14.10 -11.60
CA SER A 31 -9.07 13.47 -12.39
C SER A 31 -10.44 14.16 -12.26
N GLY A 32 -10.58 15.24 -11.48
CA GLY A 32 -11.82 15.99 -11.33
C GLY A 32 -12.78 15.51 -10.23
N TYR A 33 -12.33 14.63 -9.32
CA TYR A 33 -13.14 14.18 -8.19
C TYR A 33 -13.16 15.20 -7.04
N HIS A 34 -14.29 15.28 -6.35
CA HIS A 34 -14.35 15.85 -5.00
C HIS A 34 -13.96 14.75 -3.99
N VAL A 35 -12.95 15.02 -3.17
CA VAL A 35 -12.37 14.02 -2.27
C VAL A 35 -12.63 14.40 -0.81
N THR A 36 -13.26 13.51 -0.06
CA THR A 36 -13.29 13.57 1.40
C THR A 36 -12.18 12.68 1.95
N GLY A 37 -11.12 13.28 2.48
CA GLY A 37 -10.01 12.57 3.10
C GLY A 37 -10.22 12.43 4.60
N THR A 38 -10.04 11.22 5.17
CA THR A 38 -10.12 11.08 6.63
C THR A 38 -8.75 11.13 7.28
N VAL A 39 -8.67 11.81 8.41
CA VAL A 39 -7.47 11.95 9.24
C VAL A 39 -7.83 11.86 10.71
N ARG A 40 -6.90 11.43 11.57
CA ARG A 40 -7.15 11.37 13.02
C ARG A 40 -7.23 12.74 13.67
N ASP A 41 -6.43 13.69 13.19
CA ASP A 41 -6.37 15.06 13.70
C ASP A 41 -6.34 16.07 12.55
N PRO A 42 -7.49 16.66 12.17
CA PRO A 42 -7.57 17.70 11.15
C PRO A 42 -6.87 19.00 11.55
N GLY A 43 -6.61 19.23 12.84
CA GLY A 43 -5.93 20.42 13.36
C GLY A 43 -4.41 20.39 13.17
N ASN A 44 -3.82 19.24 12.87
CA ASN A 44 -2.38 19.11 12.70
C ASN A 44 -1.91 19.65 11.34
N GLN A 45 -1.80 20.98 11.24
CA GLN A 45 -1.42 21.70 10.02
C GLN A 45 -0.09 21.22 9.43
N LYS A 46 0.93 20.95 10.28
CA LYS A 46 2.25 20.49 9.86
C LYS A 46 2.16 19.16 9.11
N LYS A 47 1.37 18.24 9.64
CA LYS A 47 1.20 16.89 9.07
C LYS A 47 0.35 16.89 7.80
N LEU A 48 -0.51 17.88 7.62
CA LEU A 48 -1.48 17.95 6.52
C LEU A 48 -1.11 18.96 5.42
N ALA A 49 -0.04 19.75 5.62
CA ALA A 49 0.36 20.82 4.68
C ALA A 49 0.58 20.31 3.25
N HIS A 50 1.10 19.10 3.08
CA HIS A 50 1.32 18.49 1.77
C HIS A 50 0.02 18.23 1.01
N LEU A 51 -1.08 17.94 1.69
CA LEU A 51 -2.40 17.73 1.07
C LEU A 51 -2.99 19.05 0.54
N TRP A 52 -2.84 20.14 1.31
CA TRP A 52 -3.35 21.43 0.92
C TRP A 52 -2.57 22.11 -0.21
N ARG A 53 -1.35 21.61 -0.52
CA ARG A 53 -0.53 22.05 -1.67
C ARG A 53 -0.89 21.35 -2.97
N LEU A 54 -1.74 20.32 -2.93
CA LEU A 54 -2.15 19.59 -4.13
C LEU A 54 -3.02 20.50 -5.01
N GLU A 55 -2.84 20.37 -6.31
CA GLU A 55 -3.68 21.05 -7.30
C GLU A 55 -5.14 20.65 -7.12
N GLY A 56 -6.04 21.64 -7.09
CA GLY A 56 -7.47 21.46 -6.86
C GLY A 56 -7.86 21.14 -5.40
N ALA A 57 -6.90 21.13 -4.46
CA ALA A 57 -7.22 20.79 -3.07
C ALA A 57 -8.11 21.84 -2.40
N LYS A 58 -7.91 23.14 -2.69
CA LYS A 58 -8.70 24.23 -2.09
C LYS A 58 -10.19 24.13 -2.43
N GLU A 59 -10.50 23.67 -3.63
CA GLU A 59 -11.86 23.59 -4.18
C GLU A 59 -12.51 22.23 -3.95
N ARG A 60 -11.73 21.14 -3.97
CA ARG A 60 -12.26 19.78 -4.06
C ARG A 60 -11.78 18.82 -2.98
N LEU A 61 -10.93 19.25 -2.04
CA LEU A 61 -10.52 18.42 -0.90
C LEU A 61 -11.20 18.88 0.40
N ARG A 62 -11.85 17.96 1.09
CA ARG A 62 -12.34 18.14 2.44
C ARG A 62 -11.67 17.14 3.36
N LEU A 63 -11.13 17.57 4.51
CA LEU A 63 -10.57 16.69 5.52
C LEU A 63 -11.54 16.54 6.70
N VAL A 64 -11.79 15.30 7.12
CA VAL A 64 -12.73 14.93 8.19
C VAL A 64 -12.01 14.08 9.23
N LYS A 65 -12.32 14.32 10.50
CA LYS A 65 -11.81 13.48 11.59
C LYS A 65 -12.45 12.11 11.54
N ALA A 66 -11.63 11.04 11.52
CA ALA A 66 -12.09 9.67 11.72
C ALA A 66 -10.95 8.79 12.25
N ASP A 67 -11.30 7.81 13.06
CA ASP A 67 -10.38 6.82 13.61
C ASP A 67 -10.89 5.39 13.35
N LEU A 68 -9.98 4.51 12.89
CA LEU A 68 -10.30 3.11 12.57
C LEU A 68 -10.89 2.34 13.76
N VAL A 69 -10.43 2.64 14.97
CA VAL A 69 -10.89 1.93 16.18
C VAL A 69 -12.23 2.45 16.71
N GLU A 70 -12.68 3.61 16.24
CA GLU A 70 -13.92 4.25 16.68
C GLU A 70 -15.08 3.90 15.74
N LYS A 71 -16.06 3.16 16.27
CA LYS A 71 -17.25 2.75 15.52
C LYS A 71 -18.10 3.97 15.15
N GLY A 72 -18.44 4.10 13.86
CA GLY A 72 -19.26 5.20 13.34
C GLY A 72 -18.48 6.47 13.01
N SER A 73 -17.18 6.56 13.32
CA SER A 73 -16.37 7.75 13.03
C SER A 73 -16.26 8.09 11.53
N PHE A 74 -16.56 7.14 10.66
CA PHE A 74 -16.51 7.33 9.20
C PHE A 74 -17.85 7.73 8.59
N ASP A 75 -18.95 7.76 9.36
CA ASP A 75 -20.31 8.01 8.84
C ASP A 75 -20.37 9.34 8.06
N ASP A 76 -19.93 10.44 8.66
CA ASP A 76 -19.97 11.78 8.04
C ASP A 76 -18.99 11.91 6.85
N ALA A 77 -17.89 11.19 6.87
CA ALA A 77 -16.91 11.22 5.80
C ALA A 77 -17.39 10.49 4.55
N ILE A 78 -18.17 9.43 4.73
CA ILE A 78 -18.64 8.54 3.66
C ILE A 78 -19.99 8.94 3.11
N LEU A 79 -20.82 9.61 3.91
CA LEU A 79 -22.17 10.01 3.50
C LEU A 79 -22.16 10.86 2.21
N GLY A 80 -22.94 10.44 1.22
CA GLY A 80 -23.04 11.08 -0.09
C GLY A 80 -21.82 10.87 -1.01
N CYS A 81 -20.89 10.01 -0.65
CA CYS A 81 -19.81 9.57 -1.55
C CYS A 81 -20.27 8.42 -2.43
N HIS A 82 -19.91 8.45 -3.72
CA HIS A 82 -20.19 7.37 -4.67
C HIS A 82 -19.15 6.23 -4.58
N GLY A 83 -17.95 6.53 -4.07
CA GLY A 83 -16.87 5.58 -3.90
C GLY A 83 -16.12 5.75 -2.59
N VAL A 84 -15.58 4.66 -2.08
CA VAL A 84 -14.71 4.67 -0.90
C VAL A 84 -13.42 3.93 -1.22
N PHE A 85 -12.29 4.61 -1.09
CA PHE A 85 -10.95 4.02 -1.16
C PHE A 85 -10.47 3.80 0.27
N HIS A 86 -10.50 2.55 0.70
CA HIS A 86 -10.07 2.19 2.05
C HIS A 86 -8.59 1.82 2.06
N SER A 87 -7.74 2.83 2.26
CA SER A 87 -6.28 2.71 2.33
C SER A 87 -5.74 2.80 3.77
N ALA A 88 -6.55 3.26 4.74
CA ALA A 88 -6.15 3.32 6.13
C ALA A 88 -5.86 1.92 6.68
N SER A 89 -4.70 1.76 7.29
CA SER A 89 -4.29 0.55 8.01
C SER A 89 -3.64 0.97 9.33
N PRO A 90 -3.70 0.17 10.39
CA PRO A 90 -2.91 0.42 11.58
C PRO A 90 -1.43 0.53 11.19
N VAL A 91 -0.81 1.65 11.52
CA VAL A 91 0.63 1.83 11.33
C VAL A 91 1.31 1.41 12.62
N LEU A 92 2.11 0.38 12.53
CA LEU A 92 3.00 0.00 13.61
C LEU A 92 4.06 1.09 13.75
N LYS A 93 4.19 1.64 14.94
CA LYS A 93 5.33 2.53 15.23
C LYS A 93 6.58 1.67 15.18
N PRO A 94 7.67 2.13 14.54
CA PRO A 94 8.96 1.48 14.70
C PRO A 94 9.27 1.39 16.19
N SER A 95 9.65 0.22 16.68
CA SER A 95 10.13 0.09 18.07
C SER A 95 11.41 0.90 18.20
N SER A 96 11.50 1.72 19.24
CA SER A 96 12.74 2.41 19.62
C SER A 96 13.71 1.50 20.39
N ASP A 97 13.34 0.25 20.65
CA ASP A 97 14.16 -0.71 21.36
C ASP A 97 15.08 -1.48 20.39
N PRO A 98 16.42 -1.30 20.48
CA PRO A 98 17.37 -2.04 19.63
C PRO A 98 17.31 -3.55 19.82
N LYS A 99 16.90 -4.05 21.00
CA LYS A 99 16.69 -5.49 21.25
C LYS A 99 15.50 -6.05 20.50
N ALA A 100 14.59 -5.19 20.08
CA ALA A 100 13.46 -5.54 19.26
C ALA A 100 13.88 -6.07 17.87
N TYR A 101 15.08 -5.78 17.40
CA TYR A 101 15.64 -6.31 16.15
C TYR A 101 16.31 -7.67 16.30
N GLN A 102 16.57 -8.17 17.51
CA GLN A 102 17.31 -9.42 17.75
C GLN A 102 16.45 -10.69 17.84
N CYS A 103 15.14 -10.59 17.88
CA CYS A 103 14.26 -11.78 17.94
C CYS A 103 13.85 -12.25 16.54
N THR A 104 14.82 -12.51 15.65
CA THR A 104 14.58 -12.68 14.22
C THR A 104 15.21 -13.95 13.65
N GLN A 105 14.70 -15.08 14.04
CA GLN A 105 14.83 -16.29 13.23
C GLN A 105 13.49 -16.61 12.54
N ILE A 106 12.91 -15.63 11.81
CA ILE A 106 11.67 -15.88 11.08
C ILE A 106 11.79 -15.37 9.65
N GLU A 107 11.93 -16.30 8.74
CA GLU A 107 12.37 -16.21 7.35
C GLU A 107 11.41 -15.56 6.34
N TYR A 108 10.31 -14.88 6.73
CA TYR A 108 9.26 -14.55 5.77
C TYR A 108 8.76 -13.09 5.70
N CYS A 109 9.17 -12.20 6.60
CA CYS A 109 8.67 -10.83 6.54
C CYS A 109 9.71 -9.78 6.92
N GLY A 110 10.06 -8.91 5.97
CA GLY A 110 10.98 -7.78 6.16
C GLY A 110 10.43 -6.62 7.00
N VAL A 111 9.31 -6.81 7.71
CA VAL A 111 8.78 -5.83 8.66
C VAL A 111 8.73 -6.49 10.03
N LEU A 112 9.74 -6.19 10.83
CA LEU A 112 9.80 -6.56 12.24
C LEU A 112 8.72 -5.81 13.02
N CYS A 113 7.68 -6.53 13.40
CA CYS A 113 6.62 -6.05 14.24
C CYS A 113 6.68 -6.69 15.61
N PHE A 114 7.15 -5.93 16.60
CA PHE A 114 7.02 -6.28 18.02
C PHE A 114 5.64 -5.97 18.60
N ALA A 115 4.73 -5.47 17.78
CA ALA A 115 3.35 -5.34 18.19
C ALA A 115 2.76 -6.74 18.39
N THR A 116 2.07 -6.92 19.49
CA THR A 116 1.39 -8.19 19.80
C THR A 116 0.31 -8.48 18.77
N GLN A 117 -0.05 -9.76 18.61
CA GLN A 117 -1.20 -10.18 17.80
C GLN A 117 -2.39 -9.23 17.96
N LYS A 118 -2.72 -8.86 19.20
CA LYS A 118 -3.86 -8.02 19.54
C LYS A 118 -3.73 -6.56 19.04
N GLU A 119 -2.51 -6.01 19.02
CA GLU A 119 -2.26 -4.63 18.59
C GLU A 119 -2.29 -4.45 17.08
N ILE A 120 -2.10 -5.54 16.31
CA ILE A 120 -2.10 -5.51 14.85
C ILE A 120 -3.41 -6.03 14.29
N LEU A 121 -3.82 -7.24 14.69
CA LEU A 121 -4.93 -7.94 14.07
C LEU A 121 -6.26 -7.27 14.37
N ASP A 122 -6.52 -6.98 15.64
CA ASP A 122 -7.78 -6.37 16.06
C ASP A 122 -8.05 -5.02 15.37
N PRO A 123 -7.11 -4.05 15.36
CA PRO A 123 -7.32 -2.79 14.67
C PRO A 123 -7.44 -2.94 13.14
N ALA A 124 -6.74 -3.89 12.53
CA ALA A 124 -6.83 -4.12 11.09
C ALA A 124 -8.23 -4.66 10.70
N ILE A 125 -8.70 -5.69 11.39
CA ILE A 125 -10.00 -6.32 11.11
C ILE A 125 -11.14 -5.39 11.52
N LYS A 126 -11.15 -4.94 12.79
CA LYS A 126 -12.22 -4.08 13.33
C LYS A 126 -12.27 -2.74 12.60
N GLY A 127 -11.12 -2.16 12.27
CA GLY A 127 -11.04 -0.91 11.53
C GLY A 127 -11.64 -1.03 10.13
N THR A 128 -11.29 -2.07 9.38
CA THR A 128 -11.88 -2.36 8.08
C THR A 128 -13.40 -2.52 8.18
N LEU A 129 -13.87 -3.31 9.14
CA LEU A 129 -15.32 -3.48 9.36
C LEU A 129 -16.02 -2.19 9.80
N ASN A 130 -15.38 -1.30 10.56
CA ASN A 130 -15.94 0.00 10.93
C ASN A 130 -16.17 0.89 9.71
N VAL A 131 -15.21 0.95 8.79
CA VAL A 131 -15.36 1.65 7.51
C VAL A 131 -16.52 1.06 6.70
N LEU A 132 -16.58 -0.26 6.55
CA LEU A 132 -17.62 -0.94 5.78
C LEU A 132 -19.02 -0.80 6.41
N ARG A 133 -19.15 -0.74 7.75
CA ARG A 133 -20.42 -0.43 8.42
C ARG A 133 -20.91 0.97 8.08
N SER A 134 -20.02 1.94 7.95
CA SER A 134 -20.35 3.29 7.48
C SER A 134 -20.72 3.28 6.00
N CYS A 135 -20.01 2.49 5.17
CA CYS A 135 -20.39 2.27 3.78
C CYS A 135 -21.81 1.76 3.61
N LYS A 136 -22.21 0.77 4.43
CA LYS A 136 -23.57 0.20 4.41
C LYS A 136 -24.68 1.24 4.65
N LYS A 137 -24.39 2.30 5.40
CA LYS A 137 -25.37 3.37 5.71
C LYS A 137 -25.53 4.37 4.56
N ASN A 138 -24.64 4.35 3.56
CA ASN A 138 -24.63 5.32 2.47
C ASN A 138 -25.35 4.78 1.22
N PRO A 139 -26.57 5.25 0.91
CA PRO A 139 -27.35 4.74 -0.22
C PRO A 139 -26.77 5.15 -1.59
N SER A 140 -25.87 6.16 -1.63
CA SER A 140 -25.23 6.62 -2.86
C SER A 140 -23.99 5.83 -3.23
N LEU A 141 -23.56 4.87 -2.39
CA LEU A 141 -22.33 4.12 -2.61
C LEU A 141 -22.46 3.17 -3.80
N ARG A 142 -21.51 3.26 -4.73
CA ARG A 142 -21.42 2.38 -5.90
C ARG A 142 -20.38 1.28 -5.70
N ARG A 143 -19.20 1.63 -5.15
CA ARG A 143 -18.07 0.69 -5.00
C ARG A 143 -17.15 1.07 -3.85
N VAL A 144 -16.61 0.06 -3.19
CA VAL A 144 -15.50 0.17 -2.26
C VAL A 144 -14.24 -0.43 -2.91
N VAL A 145 -13.13 0.30 -2.88
CA VAL A 145 -11.80 -0.21 -3.27
C VAL A 145 -10.96 -0.35 -2.01
N LEU A 146 -10.62 -1.60 -1.67
CA LEU A 146 -9.79 -1.92 -0.50
C LEU A 146 -8.32 -2.04 -0.89
N THR A 147 -7.44 -1.33 -0.21
CA THR A 147 -6.01 -1.57 -0.30
C THR A 147 -5.60 -2.74 0.59
N SER A 148 -5.44 -3.90 -0.02
CA SER A 148 -4.85 -5.08 0.61
C SER A 148 -3.33 -5.09 0.44
N SER A 149 -2.72 -6.23 0.21
CA SER A 149 -1.28 -6.41 -0.05
C SER A 149 -1.02 -7.77 -0.70
N THR A 150 0.04 -7.90 -1.48
CA THR A 150 0.52 -9.23 -1.91
C THR A 150 1.03 -10.09 -0.75
N SER A 151 1.20 -9.52 0.44
CA SER A 151 1.39 -10.30 1.66
C SER A 151 0.20 -11.22 1.98
N ALA A 152 -1.00 -10.94 1.45
CA ALA A 152 -2.15 -11.83 1.53
C ALA A 152 -2.15 -12.94 0.44
N VAL A 153 -1.13 -12.99 -0.42
CA VAL A 153 -1.03 -13.94 -1.55
C VAL A 153 0.18 -14.88 -1.41
N ARG A 154 1.36 -14.36 -1.04
CA ARG A 154 2.65 -14.99 -1.26
C ARG A 154 3.22 -15.83 -0.10
N VAL A 155 2.65 -15.76 1.10
CA VAL A 155 3.15 -16.51 2.26
C VAL A 155 2.55 -17.91 2.26
N ARG A 156 3.30 -18.88 1.72
CA ARG A 156 2.86 -20.27 1.53
C ARG A 156 3.97 -21.25 1.91
N ALA A 157 3.61 -22.46 2.32
CA ALA A 157 4.58 -23.54 2.52
C ALA A 157 5.13 -24.02 1.16
N GLY A 158 6.35 -24.53 1.15
CA GLY A 158 7.00 -24.98 -0.09
C GLY A 158 6.24 -26.06 -0.84
N ASP A 159 5.49 -26.90 -0.14
CA ASP A 159 4.67 -27.97 -0.74
C ASP A 159 3.34 -27.47 -1.34
N ASP A 160 2.96 -26.23 -1.07
CA ASP A 160 1.67 -25.67 -1.48
C ASP A 160 1.72 -24.89 -2.79
N PHE A 161 2.89 -24.81 -3.45
CA PHE A 161 2.96 -24.08 -4.70
C PHE A 161 4.09 -24.58 -5.63
N ASP A 162 3.82 -24.52 -6.94
CA ASP A 162 4.81 -24.75 -7.98
C ASP A 162 5.55 -23.42 -8.26
N PRO A 163 6.89 -23.34 -8.10
CA PRO A 163 7.66 -22.13 -8.36
C PRO A 163 7.62 -21.67 -9.82
N ASN A 164 7.21 -22.56 -10.74
CA ASN A 164 7.07 -22.24 -12.16
C ASN A 164 5.72 -21.64 -12.53
N ILE A 165 4.74 -21.64 -11.61
CA ILE A 165 3.41 -21.09 -11.83
C ILE A 165 3.30 -19.77 -11.06
N PRO A 166 3.18 -18.61 -11.73
CA PRO A 166 3.00 -17.33 -11.06
C PRO A 166 1.75 -17.32 -10.18
N LEU A 167 1.88 -16.78 -8.97
CA LEU A 167 0.75 -16.58 -8.07
C LEU A 167 -0.19 -15.52 -8.66
N ASP A 168 -1.47 -15.80 -8.65
CA ASP A 168 -2.52 -14.93 -9.18
C ASP A 168 -3.52 -14.50 -8.08
N GLU A 169 -4.59 -13.85 -8.51
CA GLU A 169 -5.63 -13.33 -7.63
C GLU A 169 -6.45 -14.40 -6.91
N SER A 170 -6.38 -15.67 -7.31
CA SER A 170 -7.01 -16.79 -6.60
C SER A 170 -6.18 -17.27 -5.41
N SER A 171 -4.90 -16.94 -5.41
CA SER A 171 -3.94 -17.35 -4.39
C SER A 171 -4.16 -16.63 -3.06
N TRP A 172 -4.05 -17.38 -1.96
CA TRP A 172 -4.09 -16.84 -0.60
C TRP A 172 -2.89 -17.33 0.21
N SER A 173 -2.34 -16.44 1.01
CA SER A 173 -1.34 -16.81 2.02
C SER A 173 -1.95 -17.72 3.08
N SER A 174 -1.13 -18.65 3.63
CA SER A 174 -1.54 -19.58 4.70
C SER A 174 -1.65 -18.81 6.03
N VAL A 175 -2.82 -18.91 6.64
CA VAL A 175 -3.09 -18.38 7.99
C VAL A 175 -2.25 -19.15 9.00
N GLU A 176 -2.24 -20.49 8.91
CA GLU A 176 -1.54 -21.39 9.82
C GLU A 176 -0.03 -21.13 9.80
N LEU A 177 0.53 -20.91 8.59
CA LEU A 177 1.95 -20.58 8.45
C LEU A 177 2.27 -19.20 9.05
N CYS A 178 1.43 -18.21 8.81
CA CYS A 178 1.59 -16.88 9.39
C CYS A 178 1.54 -16.91 10.93
N GLU A 179 0.64 -17.69 11.51
CA GLU A 179 0.53 -17.88 12.96
C GLU A 179 1.74 -18.64 13.52
N LYS A 180 2.15 -19.75 12.89
CA LYS A 180 3.32 -20.53 13.27
C LYS A 180 4.60 -19.69 13.26
N LEU A 181 4.78 -18.85 12.24
CA LEU A 181 5.93 -17.98 12.09
C LEU A 181 5.80 -16.64 12.81
N GLN A 182 4.65 -16.38 13.44
CA GLN A 182 4.34 -15.11 14.12
C GLN A 182 4.50 -13.85 13.24
N ILE A 183 4.24 -13.98 11.95
CA ILE A 183 4.29 -12.87 10.98
C ILE A 183 2.93 -12.14 10.91
N TRP A 184 2.72 -11.23 11.85
CA TRP A 184 1.44 -10.60 12.12
C TRP A 184 0.94 -9.68 11.00
N TYR A 185 1.83 -9.01 10.27
CA TYR A 185 1.43 -8.12 9.18
C TYR A 185 0.74 -8.87 8.03
N PRO A 186 1.32 -9.93 7.42
CA PRO A 186 0.62 -10.76 6.45
C PRO A 186 -0.70 -11.30 6.99
N LEU A 187 -0.70 -11.84 8.22
CA LEU A 187 -1.90 -12.36 8.85
C LEU A 187 -2.99 -11.29 8.97
N SER A 188 -2.64 -10.07 9.37
CA SER A 188 -3.59 -8.96 9.47
C SER A 188 -4.22 -8.61 8.11
N LYS A 189 -3.42 -8.64 7.03
CA LYS A 189 -3.91 -8.37 5.68
C LYS A 189 -4.84 -9.47 5.17
N ILE A 190 -4.51 -10.74 5.41
CA ILE A 190 -5.37 -11.88 5.06
C ILE A 190 -6.72 -11.76 5.77
N LEU A 191 -6.70 -11.61 7.09
CA LEU A 191 -7.92 -11.63 7.91
C LEU A 191 -8.80 -10.39 7.66
N ALA A 192 -8.20 -9.21 7.52
CA ALA A 192 -8.95 -8.00 7.20
C ALA A 192 -9.60 -8.07 5.81
N GLU A 193 -8.88 -8.60 4.80
CA GLU A 193 -9.42 -8.75 3.45
C GLU A 193 -10.55 -9.79 3.42
N LYS A 194 -10.36 -10.97 4.04
CA LYS A 194 -11.42 -11.99 4.14
C LYS A 194 -12.67 -11.45 4.85
N ALA A 195 -12.50 -10.77 5.99
CA ALA A 195 -13.60 -10.14 6.71
C ALA A 195 -14.32 -9.07 5.87
N ALA A 196 -13.59 -8.31 5.06
CA ALA A 196 -14.18 -7.34 4.15
C ALA A 196 -15.05 -8.01 3.08
N TRP A 197 -14.55 -9.09 2.45
CA TRP A 197 -15.30 -9.85 1.45
C TRP A 197 -16.58 -10.46 2.02
N GLU A 198 -16.51 -11.08 3.20
CA GLU A 198 -17.66 -11.66 3.89
C GLU A 198 -18.71 -10.59 4.21
N PHE A 199 -18.28 -9.47 4.79
CA PHE A 199 -19.17 -8.37 5.13
C PHE A 199 -19.84 -7.76 3.89
N CYS A 200 -19.08 -7.48 2.85
CA CYS A 200 -19.62 -6.89 1.62
C CYS A 200 -20.59 -7.81 0.92
N LYS A 201 -20.27 -9.11 0.81
CA LYS A 201 -21.16 -10.14 0.27
C LYS A 201 -22.49 -10.22 1.03
N ALA A 202 -22.44 -10.22 2.36
CA ALA A 202 -23.63 -10.28 3.21
C ALA A 202 -24.50 -9.00 3.15
N ASN A 203 -23.93 -7.87 2.70
CA ASN A 203 -24.64 -6.58 2.69
C ASN A 203 -24.84 -5.97 1.29
N GLY A 204 -24.53 -6.72 0.22
CA GLY A 204 -24.72 -6.27 -1.17
C GLY A 204 -23.83 -5.07 -1.55
N ILE A 205 -22.63 -4.95 -0.96
CA ILE A 205 -21.68 -3.90 -1.26
C ILE A 205 -20.71 -4.39 -2.34
N ASP A 206 -20.56 -3.64 -3.43
CA ASP A 206 -19.55 -3.91 -4.46
C ASP A 206 -18.17 -3.59 -3.91
N LEU A 207 -17.34 -4.63 -3.76
CA LEU A 207 -15.98 -4.56 -3.24
C LEU A 207 -14.98 -4.99 -4.31
N VAL A 208 -13.92 -4.23 -4.47
CA VAL A 208 -12.72 -4.62 -5.23
C VAL A 208 -11.50 -4.45 -4.34
N SER A 209 -10.58 -5.43 -4.34
CA SER A 209 -9.32 -5.35 -3.60
C SER A 209 -8.15 -5.11 -4.55
N VAL A 210 -7.31 -4.13 -4.25
CA VAL A 210 -6.01 -3.92 -4.88
C VAL A 210 -4.92 -4.43 -3.94
N LEU A 211 -4.02 -5.27 -4.46
CA LEU A 211 -2.96 -5.92 -3.71
C LEU A 211 -1.57 -5.43 -4.17
N PRO A 212 -1.10 -4.28 -3.68
CA PRO A 212 0.22 -3.78 -4.04
C PRO A 212 1.34 -4.68 -3.50
N THR A 213 2.44 -4.73 -4.23
CA THR A 213 3.74 -5.24 -3.78
C THR A 213 4.48 -4.16 -2.97
N PHE A 214 5.82 -4.20 -2.94
CA PHE A 214 6.63 -3.19 -2.27
C PHE A 214 6.55 -1.87 -3.06
N VAL A 215 5.94 -0.86 -2.43
CA VAL A 215 5.62 0.41 -3.11
C VAL A 215 6.80 1.35 -3.04
N ILE A 216 7.31 1.77 -4.20
CA ILE A 216 8.43 2.72 -4.36
C ILE A 216 7.94 3.96 -5.09
N GLY A 217 8.58 5.08 -4.83
CA GLY A 217 8.36 6.33 -5.56
C GLY A 217 8.43 7.56 -4.66
N PRO A 218 8.09 8.73 -5.20
CA PRO A 218 8.19 9.99 -4.49
C PRO A 218 7.18 10.10 -3.35
N SER A 219 7.59 10.70 -2.23
CA SER A 219 6.77 10.90 -1.03
C SER A 219 6.17 12.30 -0.97
N LEU A 220 4.88 12.40 -0.68
CA LEU A 220 4.21 13.68 -0.40
C LEU A 220 4.21 14.02 1.09
N PRO A 221 3.94 13.06 2.02
CA PRO A 221 4.00 13.33 3.46
C PRO A 221 5.37 13.80 3.95
N PRO A 222 5.44 14.60 5.02
CA PRO A 222 6.73 15.10 5.54
C PRO A 222 7.64 13.98 6.05
N ASP A 223 7.06 12.96 6.65
CA ASP A 223 7.80 11.81 7.17
C ASP A 223 7.99 10.73 6.10
N LEU A 224 9.14 10.07 6.11
CA LEU A 224 9.36 8.91 5.24
C LEU A 224 8.44 7.75 5.67
N CYS A 225 7.84 7.08 4.71
CA CYS A 225 7.19 5.80 4.95
C CYS A 225 8.23 4.68 5.14
N SER A 226 7.79 3.51 5.63
CA SER A 226 8.69 2.37 5.87
C SER A 226 9.46 1.95 4.62
N THR A 227 8.78 1.81 3.48
CA THR A 227 9.42 1.40 2.22
C THR A 227 10.44 2.42 1.73
N ALA A 228 10.14 3.72 1.81
CA ALA A 228 11.11 4.76 1.47
C ALA A 228 12.30 4.79 2.44
N SER A 229 12.08 4.50 3.73
CA SER A 229 13.16 4.37 4.71
C SER A 229 14.07 3.17 4.40
N ASP A 230 13.50 2.03 4.01
CA ASP A 230 14.27 0.83 3.66
C ASP A 230 15.10 1.06 2.39
N ILE A 231 14.51 1.71 1.38
CA ILE A 231 15.25 2.12 0.16
C ILE A 231 16.36 3.11 0.50
N LEU A 232 16.09 4.11 1.34
CA LEU A 232 17.13 5.06 1.75
C LEU A 232 18.30 4.35 2.46
N GLY A 233 18.00 3.38 3.34
CA GLY A 233 19.01 2.54 3.97
C GLY A 233 19.85 1.79 2.94
N LEU A 234 19.21 1.11 1.98
CA LEU A 234 19.90 0.41 0.88
C LEU A 234 20.84 1.34 0.11
N LEU A 235 20.37 2.54 -0.28
CA LEU A 235 21.13 3.53 -1.02
C LEU A 235 22.31 4.12 -0.22
N LYS A 236 22.29 3.99 1.10
CA LYS A 236 23.37 4.39 2.02
C LYS A 236 24.29 3.24 2.44
N GLY A 237 24.09 2.04 1.89
CA GLY A 237 24.87 0.85 2.24
C GLY A 237 24.44 0.18 3.54
N GLU A 238 23.32 0.57 4.14
CA GLU A 238 22.74 -0.04 5.34
C GLU A 238 21.91 -1.27 4.93
N THR A 239 22.51 -2.43 4.93
CA THR A 239 21.95 -3.64 4.30
C THR A 239 21.11 -4.51 5.23
N GLU A 240 21.24 -4.37 6.55
CA GLU A 240 20.64 -5.28 7.54
C GLU A 240 19.13 -5.48 7.36
N LYS A 241 18.40 -4.39 7.12
CA LYS A 241 16.95 -4.49 6.89
C LYS A 241 16.63 -5.07 5.52
N PHE A 242 17.41 -4.73 4.50
CA PHE A 242 17.14 -5.13 3.13
C PHE A 242 17.48 -6.61 2.88
N ASN A 243 18.47 -7.17 3.60
CA ASN A 243 18.80 -8.59 3.55
C ASN A 243 17.57 -9.50 3.76
N TRP A 244 16.63 -9.06 4.61
CA TRP A 244 15.43 -9.81 4.93
C TRP A 244 14.36 -9.83 3.83
N HIS A 245 14.42 -8.90 2.88
CA HIS A 245 13.43 -8.84 1.82
C HIS A 245 13.52 -10.02 0.86
N GLY A 246 14.74 -10.44 0.53
CA GLY A 246 14.99 -11.52 -0.42
C GLY A 246 14.33 -11.23 -1.78
N ARG A 247 13.59 -12.21 -2.34
CA ARG A 247 12.81 -12.03 -3.56
C ARG A 247 11.53 -11.25 -3.26
N MET A 248 11.28 -10.14 -3.98
CA MET A 248 10.17 -9.24 -3.73
C MET A 248 9.61 -8.63 -5.00
N GLY A 249 8.30 -8.43 -5.02
CA GLY A 249 7.65 -7.63 -6.06
C GLY A 249 7.76 -6.14 -5.78
N TYR A 250 7.90 -5.33 -6.84
CA TYR A 250 8.03 -3.88 -6.78
C TYR A 250 6.97 -3.20 -7.65
N VAL A 251 6.46 -2.06 -7.17
CA VAL A 251 5.48 -1.26 -7.90
C VAL A 251 5.63 0.22 -7.59
N HIS A 252 5.44 1.09 -8.59
CA HIS A 252 5.47 2.53 -8.40
C HIS A 252 4.23 3.04 -7.66
N ILE A 253 4.41 4.01 -6.76
CA ILE A 253 3.32 4.64 -6.00
C ILE A 253 2.21 5.19 -6.91
N ASP A 254 2.61 5.76 -8.04
CA ASP A 254 1.67 6.31 -9.03
C ASP A 254 0.85 5.23 -9.70
N ASP A 255 1.46 4.11 -10.05
CA ASP A 255 0.77 2.94 -10.63
C ASP A 255 -0.24 2.37 -9.64
N VAL A 256 0.12 2.32 -8.34
CA VAL A 256 -0.83 1.88 -7.31
C VAL A 256 -2.03 2.81 -7.25
N ALA A 257 -1.82 4.13 -7.26
CA ALA A 257 -2.92 5.11 -7.24
C ALA A 257 -3.80 5.00 -8.50
N LEU A 258 -3.19 4.90 -9.69
CA LEU A 258 -3.89 4.75 -10.96
C LEU A 258 -4.65 3.41 -11.04
N CYS A 259 -4.06 2.32 -10.49
CA CYS A 259 -4.74 1.03 -10.39
C CYS A 259 -6.03 1.15 -9.56
N HIS A 260 -5.97 1.83 -8.39
CA HIS A 260 -7.16 2.06 -7.56
C HIS A 260 -8.25 2.81 -8.32
N ILE A 261 -7.88 3.85 -9.07
CA ILE A 261 -8.83 4.64 -9.86
C ILE A 261 -9.40 3.80 -11.00
N LEU A 262 -8.54 3.06 -11.73
CA LEU A 262 -8.97 2.22 -12.82
C LEU A 262 -10.00 1.17 -12.37
N VAL A 263 -9.71 0.42 -11.31
CA VAL A 263 -10.65 -0.61 -10.82
C VAL A 263 -11.91 -0.03 -10.17
N TYR A 264 -11.88 1.24 -9.75
CA TYR A 264 -13.06 1.97 -9.31
C TYR A 264 -13.96 2.38 -10.49
N GLU A 265 -13.36 2.91 -11.56
CA GLU A 265 -14.08 3.44 -12.74
C GLU A 265 -14.54 2.35 -13.70
N HIS A 266 -13.77 1.26 -13.83
CA HIS A 266 -14.04 0.22 -14.82
C HIS A 266 -15.20 -0.67 -14.41
N GLU A 267 -16.26 -0.68 -15.19
CA GLU A 267 -17.52 -1.38 -14.87
C GLU A 267 -17.34 -2.89 -14.68
N SER A 268 -16.50 -3.54 -15.50
CA SER A 268 -16.24 -4.98 -15.38
C SER A 268 -15.22 -5.34 -14.29
N ALA A 269 -14.64 -4.37 -13.60
CA ALA A 269 -13.69 -4.69 -12.54
C ALA A 269 -14.39 -5.35 -11.35
N HIS A 270 -13.84 -6.50 -10.91
CA HIS A 270 -14.38 -7.29 -9.81
C HIS A 270 -13.30 -8.12 -9.13
N GLY A 271 -13.52 -8.45 -7.88
CA GLY A 271 -12.64 -9.33 -7.12
C GLY A 271 -11.33 -8.65 -6.74
N ARG A 272 -10.23 -9.40 -6.76
CA ARG A 272 -8.89 -9.00 -6.36
C ARG A 272 -8.08 -8.58 -7.60
N TYR A 273 -7.09 -7.69 -7.42
CA TYR A 273 -6.15 -7.26 -8.46
C TYR A 273 -4.75 -7.15 -7.88
N ILE A 274 -3.83 -7.98 -8.36
CA ILE A 274 -2.41 -7.89 -8.01
C ILE A 274 -1.80 -6.69 -8.72
N CYS A 275 -1.25 -5.75 -7.94
CA CYS A 275 -0.61 -4.54 -8.45
C CYS A 275 0.91 -4.66 -8.27
N ASN A 276 1.57 -5.24 -9.28
CA ASN A 276 2.99 -5.55 -9.32
C ASN A 276 3.57 -5.23 -10.70
N SER A 277 4.71 -4.55 -10.74
CA SER A 277 5.43 -4.30 -11.99
C SER A 277 6.42 -5.42 -12.30
N THR A 278 7.28 -5.74 -11.35
CA THR A 278 8.32 -6.77 -11.50
C THR A 278 8.60 -7.44 -10.15
N VAL A 279 9.11 -8.67 -10.21
CA VAL A 279 9.62 -9.39 -9.04
C VAL A 279 11.12 -9.59 -9.23
N LEU A 280 11.93 -9.17 -8.27
CA LEU A 280 13.38 -9.27 -8.28
C LEU A 280 13.86 -9.83 -6.95
N ASP A 281 14.96 -10.57 -6.95
CA ASP A 281 15.71 -10.84 -5.74
C ASP A 281 16.67 -9.68 -5.38
N ASN A 282 17.25 -9.75 -4.20
CA ASN A 282 18.13 -8.69 -3.72
C ASN A 282 19.37 -8.49 -4.61
N ASN A 283 19.92 -9.57 -5.19
CA ASN A 283 21.13 -9.51 -6.02
C ASN A 283 20.80 -8.94 -7.41
N GLU A 284 19.65 -9.32 -8.00
CA GLU A 284 19.15 -8.71 -9.24
C GLU A 284 18.95 -7.21 -9.07
N LEU A 285 18.33 -6.80 -7.96
CA LEU A 285 18.12 -5.38 -7.65
C LEU A 285 19.45 -4.64 -7.41
N ALA A 286 20.34 -5.21 -6.60
CA ALA A 286 21.65 -4.60 -6.31
C ALA A 286 22.45 -4.37 -7.58
N SER A 287 22.56 -5.38 -8.45
CA SER A 287 23.27 -5.28 -9.74
C SER A 287 22.70 -4.15 -10.61
N LEU A 288 21.37 -4.05 -10.70
CA LEU A 288 20.70 -2.98 -11.44
C LEU A 288 21.02 -1.59 -10.86
N LEU A 289 20.96 -1.45 -9.54
CA LEU A 289 21.19 -0.17 -8.88
C LEU A 289 22.65 0.25 -8.89
N CYS A 290 23.62 -0.66 -8.69
CA CYS A 290 25.04 -0.39 -8.80
C CYS A 290 25.41 0.09 -10.22
N THR A 291 24.82 -0.53 -11.24
CA THR A 291 25.05 -0.11 -12.63
C THR A 291 24.50 1.28 -12.90
N ARG A 292 23.31 1.59 -12.37
CA ARG A 292 22.62 2.86 -12.64
C ARG A 292 23.14 4.02 -11.78
N TYR A 293 23.54 3.75 -10.54
CA TYR A 293 23.96 4.75 -9.55
C TYR A 293 25.32 4.39 -8.94
N PRO A 294 26.41 4.38 -9.74
CA PRO A 294 27.73 3.90 -9.30
C PRO A 294 28.37 4.75 -8.19
N SER A 295 27.84 5.96 -7.95
CA SER A 295 28.33 6.84 -6.87
C SER A 295 27.71 6.50 -5.48
N LEU A 296 26.68 5.67 -5.45
CA LEU A 296 26.03 5.28 -4.19
C LEU A 296 26.69 4.03 -3.60
N PRO A 297 26.83 3.94 -2.27
CA PRO A 297 27.46 2.81 -1.58
C PRO A 297 26.53 1.60 -1.49
N ILE A 298 25.89 1.22 -2.59
CA ILE A 298 25.03 0.07 -2.67
C ILE A 298 25.90 -1.20 -2.62
N PRO A 299 25.52 -2.24 -1.85
CA PRO A 299 26.30 -3.47 -1.80
C PRO A 299 26.25 -4.18 -3.16
N GLU A 300 27.40 -4.68 -3.61
CA GLU A 300 27.48 -5.42 -4.87
C GLU A 300 26.72 -6.75 -4.79
N ARG A 301 26.65 -7.35 -3.61
CA ARG A 301 25.99 -8.65 -3.38
C ARG A 301 25.44 -8.76 -1.98
N PHE A 302 24.29 -9.43 -1.89
CA PHE A 302 23.66 -9.90 -0.64
C PHE A 302 23.90 -11.41 -0.46
N GLU A 303 23.82 -11.90 0.77
CA GLU A 303 23.77 -13.33 1.04
C GLU A 303 22.51 -13.94 0.42
N GLU A 304 22.67 -15.09 -0.21
CA GLU A 304 21.54 -15.83 -0.76
C GLU A 304 20.72 -16.45 0.37
N LEU A 305 19.44 -16.15 0.39
CA LEU A 305 18.50 -16.72 1.34
C LEU A 305 17.79 -17.91 0.66
N GLU A 306 17.77 -19.06 1.34
CA GLU A 306 16.94 -20.19 0.93
C GLU A 306 15.45 -19.83 1.11
N ARG A 307 14.85 -19.25 0.08
CA ARG A 307 13.43 -18.91 0.06
C ARG A 307 12.76 -19.45 -1.18
N PRO A 308 11.46 -19.81 -1.09
CA PRO A 308 10.73 -20.27 -2.25
C PRO A 308 10.76 -19.21 -3.35
N HIS A 309 11.14 -19.60 -4.55
CA HIS A 309 11.03 -18.76 -5.73
C HIS A 309 9.56 -18.57 -6.10
N TYR A 310 9.14 -17.36 -6.35
CA TYR A 310 7.79 -17.05 -6.81
C TYR A 310 7.79 -15.91 -7.82
N ASP A 311 6.78 -15.89 -8.65
CA ASP A 311 6.39 -14.75 -9.49
C ASP A 311 4.93 -14.39 -9.24
N LEU A 312 4.52 -13.22 -9.72
CA LEU A 312 3.17 -12.69 -9.58
C LEU A 312 2.56 -12.42 -10.95
N SER A 313 1.40 -13.00 -11.20
CA SER A 313 0.62 -12.70 -12.42
C SER A 313 -0.09 -11.35 -12.27
N THR A 314 0.09 -10.50 -13.26
CA THR A 314 -0.66 -9.23 -13.39
C THR A 314 -1.54 -9.23 -14.64
N SER A 315 -1.80 -10.40 -15.20
CA SER A 315 -2.56 -10.56 -16.45
C SER A 315 -3.97 -9.96 -16.33
N LYS A 316 -4.62 -10.14 -15.19
CA LYS A 316 -5.95 -9.59 -14.92
C LYS A 316 -5.96 -8.06 -14.97
N LEU A 317 -5.00 -7.38 -14.33
CA LEU A 317 -4.91 -5.92 -14.35
C LEU A 317 -4.51 -5.41 -15.75
N LYS A 318 -3.57 -6.11 -16.42
CA LYS A 318 -3.16 -5.78 -17.79
C LYS A 318 -4.29 -5.96 -18.80
N SER A 319 -5.22 -6.89 -18.59
CA SER A 319 -6.40 -7.06 -19.45
C SER A 319 -7.36 -5.86 -19.41
N LEU A 320 -7.29 -5.02 -18.37
CA LEU A 320 -7.98 -3.73 -18.29
C LEU A 320 -7.20 -2.58 -19.00
N GLY A 321 -6.12 -2.90 -19.71
CA GLY A 321 -5.28 -1.91 -20.42
C GLY A 321 -4.23 -1.25 -19.53
N PHE A 322 -4.01 -1.72 -18.30
CA PHE A 322 -3.04 -1.12 -17.37
C PHE A 322 -1.59 -1.35 -17.81
N LYS A 323 -0.77 -0.31 -17.69
CA LYS A 323 0.67 -0.35 -17.95
C LYS A 323 1.44 0.12 -16.72
N PHE A 324 2.46 -0.63 -16.33
CA PHE A 324 3.30 -0.30 -15.19
C PHE A 324 4.54 0.48 -15.62
N LYS A 325 5.04 1.32 -14.73
CA LYS A 325 6.38 1.88 -14.81
C LYS A 325 7.43 0.78 -14.61
N THR A 326 8.59 0.99 -15.20
CA THR A 326 9.77 0.12 -15.03
C THR A 326 10.40 0.29 -13.65
N ILE A 327 11.21 -0.68 -13.23
CA ILE A 327 11.96 -0.60 -11.97
C ILE A 327 12.93 0.59 -11.97
N GLN A 328 13.50 0.93 -13.13
CA GLN A 328 14.38 2.09 -13.30
C GLN A 328 13.64 3.40 -13.01
N GLU A 329 12.47 3.61 -13.62
CA GLU A 329 11.63 4.79 -13.38
C GLU A 329 11.22 4.91 -11.91
N MET A 330 10.93 3.76 -11.24
CA MET A 330 10.58 3.76 -9.81
C MET A 330 11.71 4.30 -8.95
N PHE A 331 12.95 3.84 -9.20
CA PHE A 331 14.11 4.28 -8.43
C PHE A 331 14.53 5.69 -8.80
N ASP A 332 14.47 6.09 -10.07
CA ASP A 332 14.74 7.46 -10.50
C ASP A 332 13.82 8.45 -9.76
N ASP A 333 12.52 8.22 -9.80
CA ASP A 333 11.53 9.08 -9.16
C ASP A 333 11.68 9.08 -7.62
N CYS A 334 12.00 7.93 -7.02
CA CYS A 334 12.23 7.81 -5.58
C CYS A 334 13.49 8.57 -5.14
N ILE A 335 14.61 8.36 -5.84
CA ILE A 335 15.90 9.02 -5.53
C ILE A 335 15.79 10.53 -5.72
N ALA A 336 15.18 10.99 -6.81
CA ALA A 336 14.93 12.41 -7.02
C ALA A 336 14.16 13.04 -5.86
N SER A 337 13.11 12.35 -5.37
CA SER A 337 12.35 12.80 -4.21
C SER A 337 13.17 12.78 -2.92
N LEU A 338 14.03 11.79 -2.70
CA LEU A 338 14.90 11.73 -1.52
C LEU A 338 15.95 12.85 -1.52
N VAL A 339 16.49 13.19 -2.70
CA VAL A 339 17.44 14.33 -2.88
C VAL A 339 16.73 15.65 -2.66
N GLU A 340 15.59 15.89 -3.32
CA GLU A 340 14.78 17.12 -3.17
C GLU A 340 14.42 17.41 -1.71
N ARG A 341 14.19 16.36 -0.93
CA ARG A 341 13.81 16.44 0.48
C ARG A 341 14.99 16.45 1.45
N GLY A 342 16.23 16.41 0.95
CA GLY A 342 17.44 16.46 1.74
C GLY A 342 17.78 15.19 2.51
N HIS A 343 17.18 14.04 2.15
CA HIS A 343 17.48 12.75 2.75
C HIS A 343 18.68 12.06 2.12
N LEU A 344 18.99 12.41 0.87
CA LEU A 344 20.12 11.92 0.10
C LEU A 344 20.83 13.12 -0.53
N SER A 345 22.17 13.07 -0.63
CA SER A 345 22.94 14.08 -1.36
C SER A 345 22.66 13.99 -2.85
N PRO A 346 22.78 15.10 -3.61
CA PRO A 346 22.76 15.06 -5.08
C PRO A 346 23.78 14.05 -5.61
N LEU A 347 23.39 13.30 -6.67
CA LEU A 347 24.22 12.29 -7.31
C LEU A 347 25.21 12.90 -8.26
#